data_d4216e1b7a713f7062a31eadaaaf544c
#
_entry.id   d4216e1b7a713f7062a31eadaaaf544c
#
_cell.length_a   1.000
_cell.length_b   1.000
_cell.length_c   1.000
_cell.angle_alpha   90.00
_cell.angle_beta   90.00
_cell.angle_gamma   90.00
#
_symmetry.space_group_name_H-M   'P 1'
#
loop_
_entity.id
_entity.type
_entity.pdbx_description
1 polymer ?
#
loop_
_entity_poly.entity_id
_entity_poly.type
_entity_poly.pdbx_seq_one_letter_code
_entity_poly.pdbx_strand_id
1 'polypeptide(L)'
;MDLHIAPGVTPKEVAEAHIQDVKIQHQYYCKAMTYWIDEEKGLVFCLIEAPDKESVCELHKKAHGLVPHEVIQVNSDVVNAFLGRIKDPEYAVAEPDTNLKIFSDPAFRIILVTKTLDARLMQHSVGKERTEELLLLYSTIIRDQSKNHGGREVYLKEEGFVISFVSASEAMECGLAIQKKLSSVANLIRLRIGLHGGVPVTKSNSIFGDTIRFAQFLCSISKDNQITTSSAVRDLYKENDWSLAVRQTDIRWLTTAEENFLEILIDTLDTHWHDPEFDLPDFCRVMSISKPQLYRKSISITGMSPNTLLREYRLLQALNLLRSKDRNRGVALLHDSRVG
;
A
#
# COMPACT_ATOMS: atom_id res chain seq x y z
N MET A 1 9.44 -6.56 11.11
CA MET A 1 8.03 -7.02 11.16
C MET A 1 7.95 -8.37 10.49
N ASP A 2 7.27 -9.31 11.10
CA ASP A 2 7.15 -10.68 10.61
C ASP A 2 5.69 -11.10 10.46
N LEU A 3 5.49 -12.23 9.77
CA LEU A 3 4.19 -12.83 9.50
C LEU A 3 4.19 -14.28 9.96
N HIS A 4 3.20 -14.65 10.76
CA HIS A 4 2.82 -16.02 11.05
C HIS A 4 1.47 -16.36 10.40
N ILE A 5 1.39 -17.54 9.78
CA ILE A 5 0.14 -18.10 9.25
C ILE A 5 -0.27 -19.21 10.23
N ALA A 6 -1.30 -18.95 11.02
CA ALA A 6 -1.76 -19.80 12.12
C ALA A 6 -3.31 -19.93 12.09
N PRO A 7 -3.87 -20.75 11.21
CA PRO A 7 -5.32 -20.94 11.10
C PRO A 7 -5.96 -21.34 12.43
N GLY A 8 -7.01 -20.61 12.84
CA GLY A 8 -7.73 -20.87 14.08
C GLY A 8 -7.08 -20.30 15.35
N VAL A 9 -6.00 -19.51 15.21
CA VAL A 9 -5.35 -18.84 16.33
C VAL A 9 -6.29 -17.84 17.02
N THR A 10 -6.25 -17.80 18.33
CA THR A 10 -7.03 -16.89 19.17
C THR A 10 -6.18 -15.73 19.68
N PRO A 11 -6.78 -14.57 20.02
CA PRO A 11 -6.07 -13.45 20.63
C PRO A 11 -5.33 -13.82 21.92
N LYS A 12 -5.87 -14.74 22.70
CA LYS A 12 -5.25 -15.23 23.92
C LYS A 12 -3.95 -15.99 23.63
N GLU A 13 -3.98 -16.92 22.68
CA GLU A 13 -2.78 -17.68 22.28
C GLU A 13 -1.68 -16.77 21.75
N VAL A 14 -2.04 -15.72 20.99
CA VAL A 14 -1.07 -14.72 20.51
C VAL A 14 -0.49 -13.92 21.70
N ALA A 15 -1.32 -13.50 22.64
CA ALA A 15 -0.85 -12.80 23.84
C ALA A 15 0.08 -13.67 24.69
N GLU A 16 -0.23 -14.97 24.82
CA GLU A 16 0.63 -15.95 25.52
C GLU A 16 1.98 -16.11 24.81
N ALA A 17 1.99 -16.25 23.48
CA ALA A 17 3.20 -16.33 22.68
C ALA A 17 4.05 -15.05 22.80
N HIS A 18 3.43 -13.88 22.68
CA HIS A 18 4.10 -12.59 22.83
C HIS A 18 4.77 -12.42 24.21
N ILE A 19 4.13 -12.85 25.29
CA ILE A 19 4.75 -12.83 26.62
C ILE A 19 5.97 -13.77 26.70
N GLN A 20 5.94 -14.92 26.03
CA GLN A 20 7.11 -15.80 25.97
C GLN A 20 8.29 -15.13 25.22
N ASP A 21 8.00 -14.42 24.12
CA ASP A 21 9.02 -13.61 23.44
C ASP A 21 9.62 -12.55 24.37
N VAL A 22 8.78 -11.78 25.07
CA VAL A 22 9.21 -10.75 26.02
C VAL A 22 10.11 -11.30 27.13
N LYS A 23 9.83 -12.52 27.62
CA LYS A 23 10.64 -13.15 28.69
C LYS A 23 12.07 -13.44 28.27
N ILE A 24 12.31 -13.88 27.04
CA ILE A 24 13.63 -14.33 26.58
C ILE A 24 14.30 -13.40 25.56
N GLN A 25 13.62 -12.34 25.11
CA GLN A 25 14.05 -11.42 24.05
C GLN A 25 15.48 -10.87 24.26
N HIS A 26 15.89 -10.64 25.52
CA HIS A 26 17.22 -10.12 25.86
C HIS A 26 18.37 -11.08 25.47
N GLN A 27 18.09 -12.39 25.40
CA GLN A 27 19.07 -13.40 25.00
C GLN A 27 19.41 -13.35 23.49
N TYR A 28 18.52 -12.74 22.70
CA TYR A 28 18.64 -12.60 21.25
C TYR A 28 18.85 -11.15 20.80
N TYR A 29 19.13 -10.24 21.74
CA TYR A 29 19.24 -8.79 21.47
C TYR A 29 18.00 -8.22 20.79
N CYS A 30 16.84 -8.83 21.02
CA CYS A 30 15.55 -8.42 20.47
C CYS A 30 14.73 -7.64 21.50
N LYS A 31 13.74 -6.90 20.99
CA LYS A 31 12.70 -6.27 21.77
C LYS A 31 11.35 -6.44 21.07
N ALA A 32 10.51 -7.31 21.60
CA ALA A 32 9.14 -7.49 21.15
C ALA A 32 8.31 -6.25 21.51
N MET A 33 7.76 -5.60 20.48
CA MET A 33 7.10 -4.30 20.61
C MET A 33 5.58 -4.43 20.74
N THR A 34 4.96 -5.18 19.82
CA THR A 34 3.51 -5.40 19.75
C THR A 34 3.16 -6.36 18.61
N TYR A 35 1.89 -6.74 18.50
CA TYR A 35 1.38 -7.59 17.42
C TYR A 35 0.04 -7.10 16.86
N TRP A 36 -0.38 -7.66 15.72
CA TRP A 36 -1.71 -7.54 15.12
C TRP A 36 -2.20 -8.93 14.74
N ILE A 37 -3.48 -9.17 14.86
CA ILE A 37 -4.11 -10.47 14.57
C ILE A 37 -5.33 -10.29 13.67
N ASP A 38 -5.44 -11.14 12.64
CA ASP A 38 -6.65 -11.35 11.86
C ASP A 38 -7.11 -12.80 12.13
N GLU A 39 -8.04 -12.95 13.06
CA GLU A 39 -8.55 -14.26 13.51
C GLU A 39 -9.22 -15.04 12.39
N GLU A 40 -9.97 -14.34 11.51
CA GLU A 40 -10.72 -15.00 10.42
C GLU A 40 -9.76 -15.61 9.39
N LYS A 41 -8.64 -14.93 9.10
CA LYS A 41 -7.63 -15.39 8.15
C LYS A 41 -6.50 -16.19 8.81
N GLY A 42 -6.46 -16.23 10.14
CA GLY A 42 -5.36 -16.86 10.88
C GLY A 42 -4.01 -16.22 10.60
N LEU A 43 -3.95 -14.89 10.54
CA LEU A 43 -2.72 -14.13 10.30
C LEU A 43 -2.30 -13.37 11.55
N VAL A 44 -1.04 -13.50 11.93
CA VAL A 44 -0.44 -12.73 13.03
C VAL A 44 0.79 -12.00 12.52
N PHE A 45 0.89 -10.71 12.85
CA PHE A 45 2.01 -9.86 12.49
C PHE A 45 2.66 -9.33 13.76
N CYS A 46 3.95 -9.62 13.98
CA CYS A 46 4.69 -9.13 15.14
C CYS A 46 5.64 -8.00 14.72
N LEU A 47 5.73 -6.97 15.55
CA LEU A 47 6.73 -5.91 15.41
C LEU A 47 7.82 -6.14 16.45
N ILE A 48 9.04 -6.42 15.99
CA ILE A 48 10.19 -6.70 16.83
C ILE A 48 11.35 -5.82 16.38
N GLU A 49 11.99 -5.15 17.33
CA GLU A 49 13.29 -4.53 17.14
C GLU A 49 14.36 -5.60 17.34
N ALA A 50 15.22 -5.81 16.35
CA ALA A 50 16.21 -6.89 16.34
C ALA A 50 17.45 -6.48 15.52
N PRO A 51 18.63 -7.06 15.78
CA PRO A 51 19.83 -6.78 14.99
C PRO A 51 19.72 -7.31 13.54
N ASP A 52 19.05 -8.44 13.35
CA ASP A 52 18.88 -9.11 12.06
C ASP A 52 17.64 -10.01 12.05
N LYS A 53 17.34 -10.58 10.88
CA LYS A 53 16.22 -11.49 10.64
C LYS A 53 16.37 -12.83 11.37
N GLU A 54 17.59 -13.32 11.44
CA GLU A 54 17.94 -14.58 12.07
C GLU A 54 17.64 -14.55 13.57
N SER A 55 17.95 -13.44 14.24
CA SER A 55 17.65 -13.20 15.66
C SER A 55 16.16 -13.27 15.94
N VAL A 56 15.32 -12.73 15.05
CA VAL A 56 13.84 -12.83 15.17
C VAL A 56 13.38 -14.27 15.07
N CYS A 57 13.89 -15.02 14.08
CA CYS A 57 13.53 -16.44 13.90
C CYS A 57 13.94 -17.29 15.09
N GLU A 58 15.15 -17.10 15.63
CA GLU A 58 15.64 -17.86 16.80
C GLU A 58 14.87 -17.48 18.07
N LEU A 59 14.52 -16.21 18.27
CA LEU A 59 13.66 -15.77 19.37
C LEU A 59 12.36 -16.56 19.38
N HIS A 60 11.57 -16.48 18.31
CA HIS A 60 10.27 -17.17 18.19
C HIS A 60 10.40 -18.67 18.33
N LYS A 61 11.39 -19.30 17.68
CA LYS A 61 11.64 -20.73 17.77
C LYS A 61 11.90 -21.18 19.20
N LYS A 62 12.59 -20.39 20.01
CA LYS A 62 12.91 -20.71 21.41
C LYS A 62 11.82 -20.33 22.38
N ALA A 63 11.09 -19.24 22.12
CA ALA A 63 10.02 -18.79 22.99
C ALA A 63 8.80 -19.71 22.97
N HIS A 64 8.32 -20.06 21.76
CA HIS A 64 7.06 -20.79 21.58
C HIS A 64 7.07 -21.79 20.40
N GLY A 65 8.16 -21.89 19.65
CA GLY A 65 8.33 -22.88 18.57
C GLY A 65 7.74 -22.47 17.20
N LEU A 66 7.05 -21.35 17.10
CA LEU A 66 6.43 -20.87 15.85
C LEU A 66 7.39 -19.95 15.10
N VAL A 67 8.05 -20.47 14.07
CA VAL A 67 8.95 -19.67 13.22
C VAL A 67 8.12 -18.84 12.24
N PRO A 68 8.47 -17.55 12.02
CA PRO A 68 7.76 -16.71 11.06
C PRO A 68 7.85 -17.26 9.63
N HIS A 69 6.78 -17.08 8.85
CA HIS A 69 6.75 -17.44 7.43
C HIS A 69 7.50 -16.41 6.58
N GLU A 70 7.40 -15.13 6.96
CA GLU A 70 8.10 -14.03 6.31
C GLU A 70 8.58 -13.02 7.36
N VAL A 71 9.74 -12.41 7.11
CA VAL A 71 10.28 -11.32 7.93
C VAL A 71 10.78 -10.22 7.01
N ILE A 72 10.29 -9.00 7.21
CA ILE A 72 10.72 -7.80 6.48
C ILE A 72 11.29 -6.75 7.43
N GLN A 73 12.28 -6.01 6.95
CA GLN A 73 12.79 -4.84 7.67
C GLN A 73 11.84 -3.66 7.45
N VAL A 74 11.46 -2.99 8.54
CA VAL A 74 10.56 -1.83 8.51
C VAL A 74 11.11 -0.67 9.33
N ASN A 75 10.66 0.54 9.01
CA ASN A 75 10.86 1.71 9.84
C ASN A 75 9.64 1.91 10.75
N SER A 76 9.85 2.16 12.04
CA SER A 76 8.79 2.33 13.03
C SER A 76 7.83 3.48 12.70
N ASP A 77 8.33 4.60 12.13
CA ASP A 77 7.48 5.72 11.75
C ASP A 77 6.55 5.34 10.61
N VAL A 78 7.02 4.52 9.67
CA VAL A 78 6.22 4.00 8.56
C VAL A 78 5.18 3.00 9.07
N VAL A 79 5.54 2.11 10.00
CA VAL A 79 4.58 1.21 10.66
C VAL A 79 3.50 2.03 11.37
N ASN A 80 3.88 3.06 12.13
CA ASN A 80 2.93 3.93 12.81
C ASN A 80 2.01 4.68 11.84
N ALA A 81 2.53 5.15 10.72
CA ALA A 81 1.72 5.82 9.70
C ALA A 81 0.65 4.87 9.11
N PHE A 82 1.00 3.61 8.81
CA PHE A 82 0.03 2.64 8.28
C PHE A 82 -0.90 2.07 9.35
N LEU A 83 -0.34 1.60 10.47
CA LEU A 83 -1.06 0.78 11.44
C LEU A 83 -1.52 1.57 12.68
N GLY A 84 -1.00 2.79 12.86
CA GLY A 84 -1.42 3.72 13.91
C GLY A 84 -0.81 3.48 15.28
N ARG A 85 0.05 2.48 15.43
CA ARG A 85 0.75 2.18 16.67
C ARG A 85 2.02 1.37 16.43
N ILE A 86 2.94 1.47 17.38
CA ILE A 86 4.17 0.66 17.45
C ILE A 86 4.36 0.02 18.84
N LYS A 87 3.31 0.08 19.67
CA LYS A 87 3.24 -0.50 21.02
C LYS A 87 1.86 -1.11 21.20
N ASP A 88 1.69 -1.87 22.26
CA ASP A 88 0.37 -2.38 22.63
C ASP A 88 -0.64 -1.25 22.74
N PRO A 89 -1.89 -1.47 22.32
CA PRO A 89 -2.92 -0.44 22.38
C PRO A 89 -3.21 -0.04 23.83
N GLU A 90 -3.50 1.25 24.05
CA GLU A 90 -3.74 1.78 25.39
C GLU A 90 -4.95 1.14 26.10
N TYR A 91 -5.93 0.68 25.33
CA TYR A 91 -7.10 -0.01 25.85
C TYR A 91 -6.82 -1.45 26.32
N ALA A 92 -5.68 -2.03 25.94
CA ALA A 92 -5.31 -3.39 26.35
C ALA A 92 -4.83 -3.40 27.81
N VAL A 93 -5.75 -3.73 28.70
CA VAL A 93 -5.48 -3.87 30.13
C VAL A 93 -4.93 -5.27 30.42
N ALA A 94 -3.89 -5.34 31.23
CA ALA A 94 -3.34 -6.63 31.66
C ALA A 94 -4.31 -7.36 32.60
N GLU A 95 -4.53 -8.64 32.35
CA GLU A 95 -5.28 -9.51 33.29
C GLU A 95 -4.53 -9.63 34.63
N PRO A 96 -5.22 -9.49 35.78
CA PRO A 96 -4.55 -9.47 37.10
C PRO A 96 -3.73 -10.70 37.42
N ASP A 97 -4.20 -11.88 37.01
CA ASP A 97 -3.58 -13.18 37.37
C ASP A 97 -2.48 -13.61 36.41
N THR A 98 -2.56 -13.25 35.13
CA THR A 98 -1.67 -13.73 34.07
C THR A 98 -0.73 -12.66 33.53
N ASN A 99 -1.02 -11.39 33.79
CA ASN A 99 -0.39 -10.22 33.18
C ASN A 99 -0.48 -10.19 31.65
N LEU A 100 -1.45 -10.94 31.08
CA LEU A 100 -1.71 -10.98 29.64
C LEU A 100 -2.47 -9.75 29.21
N LYS A 101 -2.00 -9.08 28.15
CA LYS A 101 -2.74 -8.05 27.43
C LYS A 101 -3.34 -8.66 26.19
N ILE A 102 -4.64 -8.97 26.25
CA ILE A 102 -5.36 -9.58 25.13
C ILE A 102 -6.04 -8.49 24.32
N PHE A 103 -5.73 -8.43 23.01
CA PHE A 103 -6.36 -7.52 22.05
C PHE A 103 -6.37 -8.15 20.66
N SER A 104 -7.32 -7.71 19.83
CA SER A 104 -7.52 -8.23 18.47
C SER A 104 -7.67 -7.07 17.49
N ASP A 105 -6.54 -6.52 17.06
CA ASP A 105 -6.47 -5.48 16.03
C ASP A 105 -5.99 -6.09 14.71
N PRO A 106 -6.77 -6.02 13.62
CA PRO A 106 -6.31 -6.49 12.33
C PRO A 106 -5.25 -5.56 11.73
N ALA A 107 -4.27 -6.13 11.05
CA ALA A 107 -3.26 -5.37 10.30
C ALA A 107 -3.72 -5.02 8.88
N PHE A 108 -4.84 -5.55 8.41
CA PHE A 108 -5.39 -5.25 7.08
C PHE A 108 -5.73 -3.76 6.95
N ARG A 109 -5.34 -3.16 5.83
CA ARG A 109 -5.62 -1.75 5.52
C ARG A 109 -6.11 -1.58 4.10
N ILE A 110 -6.95 -0.56 3.91
CA ILE A 110 -7.29 -0.04 2.59
C ILE A 110 -6.33 1.08 2.28
N ILE A 111 -5.65 0.96 1.14
CA ILE A 111 -4.71 1.96 0.64
C ILE A 111 -5.38 2.75 -0.47
N LEU A 112 -5.50 4.05 -0.26
CA LEU A 112 -5.96 5.02 -1.24
C LEU A 112 -4.76 5.76 -1.81
N VAL A 113 -4.62 5.71 -3.13
CA VAL A 113 -3.59 6.47 -3.86
C VAL A 113 -4.25 7.52 -4.72
N THR A 114 -3.72 8.75 -4.66
CA THR A 114 -4.16 9.82 -5.56
C THR A 114 -3.02 10.30 -6.44
N LYS A 115 -3.33 10.62 -7.69
CA LYS A 115 -2.42 11.32 -8.60
C LYS A 115 -3.16 12.42 -9.37
N THR A 116 -2.43 13.46 -9.72
CA THR A 116 -2.87 14.51 -10.66
C THR A 116 -1.95 14.56 -11.86
N LEU A 117 -2.21 15.47 -12.79
CA LEU A 117 -1.30 15.73 -13.91
C LEU A 117 0.09 16.09 -13.42
N ASP A 118 1.11 15.70 -14.20
CA ASP A 118 2.49 16.13 -13.99
C ASP A 118 2.57 17.66 -13.88
N ALA A 119 3.26 18.15 -12.84
CA ALA A 119 3.41 19.57 -12.56
C ALA A 119 4.00 20.36 -13.75
N ARG A 120 4.89 19.73 -14.55
CA ARG A 120 5.46 20.37 -15.75
C ARG A 120 4.40 20.58 -16.83
N LEU A 121 3.53 19.58 -17.05
CA LEU A 121 2.42 19.72 -17.99
C LEU A 121 1.43 20.81 -17.54
N MET A 122 1.18 20.90 -16.24
CA MET A 122 0.37 21.98 -15.68
C MET A 122 1.03 23.36 -15.89
N GLN A 123 2.34 23.48 -15.64
CA GLN A 123 3.09 24.72 -15.86
C GLN A 123 3.03 25.19 -17.31
N HIS A 124 3.12 24.27 -18.28
CA HIS A 124 2.95 24.61 -19.70
C HIS A 124 1.55 25.13 -20.02
N SER A 125 0.53 24.64 -19.33
CA SER A 125 -0.86 24.99 -19.61
C SER A 125 -1.32 26.30 -18.94
N VAL A 126 -0.89 26.56 -17.69
CA VAL A 126 -1.43 27.63 -16.85
C VAL A 126 -0.38 28.54 -16.22
N GLY A 127 0.89 28.31 -16.50
CA GLY A 127 2.02 29.04 -15.91
C GLY A 127 2.43 28.54 -14.52
N LYS A 128 3.61 28.98 -14.06
CA LYS A 128 4.25 28.48 -12.82
C LYS A 128 3.44 28.84 -11.57
N GLU A 129 3.11 30.11 -11.37
CA GLU A 129 2.41 30.58 -10.17
C GLU A 129 1.07 29.87 -9.99
N ARG A 130 0.28 29.78 -11.07
CA ARG A 130 -1.02 29.12 -11.02
C ARG A 130 -0.90 27.62 -10.76
N THR A 131 0.16 26.96 -11.24
CA THR A 131 0.43 25.55 -10.95
C THR A 131 0.72 25.35 -9.47
N GLU A 132 1.56 26.20 -8.87
CA GLU A 132 1.89 26.13 -7.44
C GLU A 132 0.64 26.32 -6.57
N GLU A 133 -0.23 27.29 -6.89
CA GLU A 133 -1.52 27.47 -6.21
C GLU A 133 -2.42 26.23 -6.32
N LEU A 134 -2.54 25.63 -7.51
CA LEU A 134 -3.37 24.47 -7.74
C LEU A 134 -2.84 23.22 -7.00
N LEU A 135 -1.53 23.02 -6.96
CA LEU A 135 -0.90 21.92 -6.23
C LEU A 135 -1.04 22.09 -4.71
N LEU A 136 -0.95 23.33 -4.20
CA LEU A 136 -1.20 23.63 -2.80
C LEU A 136 -2.67 23.34 -2.44
N LEU A 137 -3.61 23.79 -3.26
CA LEU A 137 -5.03 23.52 -3.08
C LEU A 137 -5.33 22.02 -3.10
N TYR A 138 -4.76 21.29 -4.07
CA TYR A 138 -4.85 19.83 -4.18
C TYR A 138 -4.38 19.15 -2.90
N SER A 139 -3.17 19.50 -2.42
CA SER A 139 -2.61 18.89 -1.22
C SER A 139 -3.41 19.21 0.05
N THR A 140 -3.91 20.43 0.17
CA THR A 140 -4.74 20.87 1.30
C THR A 140 -6.06 20.09 1.33
N ILE A 141 -6.77 19.99 0.20
CA ILE A 141 -8.04 19.24 0.13
C ILE A 141 -7.83 17.77 0.49
N ILE A 142 -6.77 17.14 -0.03
CA ILE A 142 -6.51 15.72 0.28
C ILE A 142 -6.25 15.53 1.76
N ARG A 143 -5.39 16.32 2.40
CA ARG A 143 -5.09 16.21 3.83
C ARG A 143 -6.32 16.44 4.70
N ASP A 144 -7.12 17.46 4.39
CA ASP A 144 -8.35 17.75 5.11
C ASP A 144 -9.35 16.59 5.02
N GLN A 145 -9.56 16.05 3.80
CA GLN A 145 -10.52 14.95 3.63
C GLN A 145 -9.97 13.65 4.26
N SER A 146 -8.69 13.36 4.13
CA SER A 146 -8.08 12.21 4.79
C SER A 146 -8.29 12.26 6.30
N LYS A 147 -8.01 13.40 6.92
CA LYS A 147 -8.21 13.60 8.36
C LYS A 147 -9.68 13.46 8.77
N ASN A 148 -10.61 14.03 7.99
CA ASN A 148 -12.04 13.98 8.29
C ASN A 148 -12.65 12.58 8.20
N HIS A 149 -12.03 11.67 7.43
CA HIS A 149 -12.48 10.29 7.23
C HIS A 149 -11.56 9.26 7.90
N GLY A 150 -10.77 9.64 8.93
CA GLY A 150 -9.95 8.71 9.68
C GLY A 150 -8.73 8.14 8.93
N GLY A 151 -8.40 8.71 7.77
CA GLY A 151 -7.24 8.31 6.96
C GLY A 151 -5.93 8.82 7.54
N ARG A 152 -4.88 8.04 7.35
CA ARG A 152 -3.50 8.37 7.74
C ARG A 152 -2.65 8.56 6.51
N GLU A 153 -2.10 9.76 6.33
CA GLU A 153 -1.15 10.04 5.25
C GLU A 153 0.14 9.26 5.50
N VAL A 154 0.56 8.47 4.52
CA VAL A 154 1.84 7.79 4.53
C VAL A 154 2.78 8.55 3.61
N TYR A 155 3.86 9.09 4.18
CA TYR A 155 4.85 9.79 3.38
C TYR A 155 5.67 8.79 2.56
N LEU A 156 5.41 8.72 1.27
CA LEU A 156 6.24 8.04 0.30
C LEU A 156 6.99 9.09 -0.53
N LYS A 157 8.20 8.74 -0.94
CA LYS A 157 9.08 9.65 -1.72
C LYS A 157 8.61 9.90 -3.17
N GLU A 158 7.41 9.46 -3.52
CA GLU A 158 6.83 9.54 -4.86
C GLU A 158 5.83 10.69 -5.00
N GLU A 159 5.52 11.05 -6.25
CA GLU A 159 4.47 12.04 -6.56
C GLU A 159 3.08 11.45 -6.26
N GLY A 160 2.25 12.22 -5.54
CA GLY A 160 0.91 11.84 -5.15
C GLY A 160 0.80 11.54 -3.65
N PHE A 161 -0.39 11.16 -3.22
CA PHE A 161 -0.68 10.82 -1.83
C PHE A 161 -0.96 9.34 -1.71
N VAL A 162 -0.46 8.74 -0.63
CA VAL A 162 -0.82 7.41 -0.18
C VAL A 162 -1.41 7.54 1.20
N ILE A 163 -2.63 7.04 1.36
CA ILE A 163 -3.42 7.19 2.58
C ILE A 163 -3.89 5.81 3.00
N SER A 164 -3.69 5.48 4.27
CA SER A 164 -4.08 4.21 4.89
C SER A 164 -5.37 4.39 5.68
N PHE A 165 -6.33 3.46 5.50
CA PHE A 165 -7.59 3.41 6.23
C PHE A 165 -7.82 2.03 6.85
N VAL A 166 -8.53 2.00 7.95
CA VAL A 166 -9.03 0.75 8.58
C VAL A 166 -10.29 0.27 7.88
N SER A 167 -11.16 1.19 7.46
CA SER A 167 -12.47 0.93 6.86
C SER A 167 -12.52 1.19 5.37
N ALA A 168 -13.11 0.26 4.61
CA ALA A 168 -13.37 0.44 3.18
C ALA A 168 -14.38 1.57 2.91
N SER A 169 -15.39 1.73 3.78
CA SER A 169 -16.38 2.80 3.67
C SER A 169 -15.73 4.17 3.85
N GLU A 170 -14.90 4.34 4.91
CA GLU A 170 -14.18 5.60 5.15
C GLU A 170 -13.23 5.96 4.00
N ALA A 171 -12.51 4.96 3.45
CA ALA A 171 -11.62 5.18 2.30
C ALA A 171 -12.39 5.63 1.05
N MET A 172 -13.54 5.00 0.78
CA MET A 172 -14.39 5.35 -0.36
C MET A 172 -15.02 6.73 -0.20
N GLU A 173 -15.58 7.03 0.97
CA GLU A 173 -16.17 8.35 1.28
C GLU A 173 -15.11 9.46 1.17
N CYS A 174 -13.90 9.21 1.65
CA CYS A 174 -12.78 10.12 1.49
C CYS A 174 -12.48 10.39 0.01
N GLY A 175 -12.37 9.34 -0.81
CA GLY A 175 -12.13 9.46 -2.26
C GLY A 175 -13.20 10.29 -2.96
N LEU A 176 -14.48 10.03 -2.66
CA LEU A 176 -15.62 10.78 -3.19
C LEU A 176 -15.65 12.23 -2.72
N ALA A 177 -15.32 12.49 -1.47
CA ALA A 177 -15.26 13.85 -0.93
C ALA A 177 -14.12 14.67 -1.56
N ILE A 178 -12.94 14.06 -1.78
CA ILE A 178 -11.83 14.69 -2.52
C ILE A 178 -12.27 15.03 -3.94
N GLN A 179 -12.85 14.08 -4.67
CA GLN A 179 -13.32 14.24 -6.04
C GLN A 179 -14.34 15.38 -6.15
N LYS A 180 -15.34 15.38 -5.27
CA LYS A 180 -16.38 16.42 -5.23
C LYS A 180 -15.81 17.82 -4.95
N LYS A 181 -14.89 17.93 -3.98
CA LYS A 181 -14.28 19.23 -3.66
C LYS A 181 -13.39 19.76 -4.77
N LEU A 182 -12.53 18.89 -5.35
CA LEU A 182 -11.65 19.31 -6.44
C LEU A 182 -12.43 19.70 -7.70
N SER A 183 -13.46 18.96 -8.08
CA SER A 183 -14.30 19.29 -9.24
C SER A 183 -15.05 20.62 -9.07
N SER A 184 -15.37 21.01 -7.83
CA SER A 184 -16.06 22.29 -7.57
C SER A 184 -15.14 23.51 -7.59
N VAL A 185 -13.83 23.37 -7.34
CA VAL A 185 -12.92 24.51 -7.15
C VAL A 185 -11.79 24.57 -8.19
N ALA A 186 -11.49 23.48 -8.87
CA ALA A 186 -10.35 23.40 -9.78
C ALA A 186 -10.57 22.43 -10.95
N ASN A 187 -11.32 22.84 -11.96
CA ASN A 187 -11.55 22.06 -13.19
C ASN A 187 -10.26 21.69 -13.95
N LEU A 188 -9.13 22.30 -13.61
CA LEU A 188 -7.81 22.03 -14.21
C LEU A 188 -7.06 20.89 -13.54
N ILE A 189 -7.48 20.48 -12.33
CA ILE A 189 -6.87 19.34 -11.64
C ILE A 189 -7.56 18.05 -12.10
N ARG A 190 -6.83 17.25 -12.86
CA ARG A 190 -7.28 15.93 -13.30
C ARG A 190 -6.92 14.89 -12.24
N LEU A 191 -7.86 14.63 -11.35
CA LEU A 191 -7.68 13.68 -10.25
C LEU A 191 -7.88 12.24 -10.73
N ARG A 192 -6.99 11.36 -10.30
CA ARG A 192 -7.14 9.91 -10.42
C ARG A 192 -6.97 9.29 -9.06
N ILE A 193 -7.80 8.31 -8.73
CA ILE A 193 -7.77 7.61 -7.44
C ILE A 193 -7.77 6.11 -7.69
N GLY A 194 -6.88 5.40 -6.97
CA GLY A 194 -6.85 3.94 -6.90
C GLY A 194 -7.03 3.48 -5.45
N LEU A 195 -7.89 2.49 -5.22
CA LEU A 195 -8.08 1.87 -3.90
C LEU A 195 -7.84 0.37 -3.97
N HIS A 196 -7.05 -0.13 -3.04
CA HIS A 196 -6.83 -1.57 -2.85
C HIS A 196 -6.63 -1.91 -1.38
N GLY A 197 -7.04 -3.13 -0.98
CA GLY A 197 -6.90 -3.61 0.39
C GLY A 197 -5.88 -4.73 0.51
N GLY A 198 -5.09 -4.72 1.59
CA GLY A 198 -4.10 -5.77 1.82
C GLY A 198 -3.47 -5.76 3.19
N VAL A 199 -2.48 -6.63 3.37
CA VAL A 199 -1.75 -6.87 4.63
C VAL A 199 -0.33 -6.31 4.58
N PRO A 200 0.29 -6.02 5.74
CA PRO A 200 1.58 -5.32 5.78
C PRO A 200 2.77 -6.15 5.29
N VAL A 201 2.73 -7.46 5.46
CA VAL A 201 3.83 -8.37 5.09
C VAL A 201 3.34 -9.35 4.04
N THR A 202 4.01 -9.34 2.89
CA THR A 202 3.78 -10.22 1.76
C THR A 202 5.14 -10.69 1.23
N LYS A 203 5.23 -11.17 0.01
CA LYS A 203 6.51 -11.51 -0.65
C LYS A 203 7.39 -10.29 -0.93
N SER A 204 6.81 -9.10 -0.91
CA SER A 204 7.53 -7.84 -1.07
C SER A 204 8.39 -7.53 0.17
N ASN A 205 9.60 -7.00 -0.05
CA ASN A 205 10.51 -6.59 1.02
C ASN A 205 10.13 -5.24 1.68
N SER A 206 8.94 -4.71 1.41
CA SER A 206 8.46 -3.44 1.98
C SER A 206 7.07 -3.59 2.55
N ILE A 207 6.82 -2.90 3.67
CA ILE A 207 5.52 -2.90 4.33
C ILE A 207 4.43 -2.40 3.38
N PHE A 208 3.35 -3.17 3.21
CA PHE A 208 2.28 -2.95 2.24
C PHE A 208 2.75 -2.80 0.77
N GLY A 209 3.96 -3.28 0.44
CA GLY A 209 4.56 -3.05 -0.87
C GLY A 209 3.68 -3.47 -2.05
N ASP A 210 3.15 -4.70 -2.01
CA ASP A 210 2.26 -5.21 -3.06
C ASP A 210 0.93 -4.46 -3.09
N THR A 211 0.36 -4.14 -1.92
CA THR A 211 -0.89 -3.38 -1.80
C THR A 211 -0.76 -1.98 -2.38
N ILE A 212 0.33 -1.28 -2.05
CA ILE A 212 0.62 0.07 -2.57
C ILE A 212 0.81 0.02 -4.08
N ARG A 213 1.63 -0.92 -4.56
CA ARG A 213 1.92 -1.12 -5.99
C ARG A 213 0.64 -1.33 -6.78
N PHE A 214 -0.26 -2.19 -6.29
CA PHE A 214 -1.54 -2.45 -6.94
C PHE A 214 -2.45 -1.21 -6.92
N ALA A 215 -2.58 -0.52 -5.80
CA ALA A 215 -3.34 0.73 -5.70
C ALA A 215 -2.80 1.83 -6.63
N GLN A 216 -1.47 1.96 -6.74
CA GLN A 216 -0.81 2.87 -7.68
C GLN A 216 -1.10 2.50 -9.13
N PHE A 217 -1.10 1.21 -9.46
CA PHE A 217 -1.46 0.74 -10.78
C PHE A 217 -2.92 1.05 -11.11
N LEU A 218 -3.85 0.78 -10.18
CA LEU A 218 -5.27 1.15 -10.32
C LEU A 218 -5.43 2.65 -10.56
N CYS A 219 -4.72 3.47 -9.79
CA CYS A 219 -4.69 4.91 -9.99
C CYS A 219 -4.19 5.30 -11.40
N SER A 220 -3.16 4.61 -11.91
CA SER A 220 -2.58 4.90 -13.24
C SER A 220 -3.51 4.56 -14.40
N ILE A 221 -4.34 3.51 -14.28
CA ILE A 221 -5.31 3.11 -15.30
C ILE A 221 -6.68 3.79 -15.15
N SER A 222 -6.89 4.54 -14.06
CA SER A 222 -8.11 5.34 -13.86
C SER A 222 -8.18 6.46 -14.90
N LYS A 223 -9.40 6.75 -15.34
CA LYS A 223 -9.67 7.96 -16.13
C LYS A 223 -9.56 9.20 -15.26
N ASP A 224 -9.45 10.36 -15.88
CA ASP A 224 -9.49 11.62 -15.17
C ASP A 224 -10.81 11.76 -14.39
N ASN A 225 -10.72 12.16 -13.14
CA ASN A 225 -11.83 12.26 -12.19
C ASN A 225 -12.54 10.92 -11.91
N GLN A 226 -11.83 9.79 -12.00
CA GLN A 226 -12.37 8.46 -11.73
C GLN A 226 -11.68 7.84 -10.51
N ILE A 227 -12.46 7.09 -9.74
CA ILE A 227 -11.99 6.19 -8.69
C ILE A 227 -12.01 4.77 -9.25
N THR A 228 -10.87 4.08 -9.26
CA THR A 228 -10.80 2.65 -9.59
C THR A 228 -10.50 1.85 -8.33
N THR A 229 -11.31 0.87 -8.03
CA THR A 229 -11.20 0.09 -6.79
C THR A 229 -11.17 -1.41 -7.07
N SER A 230 -10.39 -2.15 -6.28
CA SER A 230 -10.29 -3.60 -6.35
C SER A 230 -11.57 -4.31 -5.86
N SER A 231 -11.70 -5.60 -6.18
CA SER A 231 -12.80 -6.43 -5.71
C SER A 231 -12.77 -6.58 -4.18
N ALA A 232 -11.57 -6.67 -3.59
CA ALA A 232 -11.40 -6.77 -2.14
C ALA A 232 -12.00 -5.57 -1.40
N VAL A 233 -11.85 -4.35 -1.94
CA VAL A 233 -12.47 -3.15 -1.35
C VAL A 233 -13.98 -3.19 -1.53
N ARG A 234 -14.47 -3.61 -2.71
CA ARG A 234 -15.90 -3.73 -2.99
C ARG A 234 -16.59 -4.66 -1.99
N ASP A 235 -15.99 -5.82 -1.72
CA ASP A 235 -16.59 -6.84 -0.86
C ASP A 235 -16.62 -6.41 0.62
N LEU A 236 -15.74 -5.50 1.03
CA LEU A 236 -15.71 -4.90 2.36
C LEU A 236 -16.56 -3.63 2.49
N TYR A 237 -16.99 -3.04 1.37
CA TYR A 237 -17.83 -1.87 1.37
C TYR A 237 -19.28 -2.26 1.71
N LYS A 238 -19.83 -1.75 2.82
CA LYS A 238 -21.12 -2.19 3.36
C LYS A 238 -22.29 -1.76 2.47
N GLU A 239 -23.28 -2.65 2.32
CA GLU A 239 -24.47 -2.48 1.47
C GLU A 239 -25.25 -1.18 1.73
N ASN A 240 -25.30 -0.69 2.97
CA ASN A 240 -25.99 0.56 3.30
C ASN A 240 -25.36 1.80 2.64
N ASP A 241 -24.13 1.73 2.22
CA ASP A 241 -23.37 2.81 1.60
C ASP A 241 -23.49 2.80 0.06
N TRP A 242 -23.98 1.67 -0.52
CA TRP A 242 -24.12 1.51 -1.97
C TRP A 242 -25.06 2.51 -2.64
N SER A 243 -26.07 3.01 -1.93
CA SER A 243 -27.05 3.95 -2.49
C SER A 243 -26.42 5.27 -2.94
N LEU A 244 -25.33 5.68 -2.31
CA LEU A 244 -24.56 6.87 -2.66
C LEU A 244 -23.54 6.59 -3.77
N ALA A 245 -22.86 5.46 -3.71
CA ALA A 245 -21.80 5.08 -4.64
C ALA A 245 -22.33 4.64 -6.01
N VAL A 246 -23.45 3.90 -6.06
CA VAL A 246 -24.06 3.40 -7.30
C VAL A 246 -24.60 4.52 -8.20
N ARG A 247 -24.91 5.69 -7.63
CA ARG A 247 -25.36 6.86 -8.41
C ARG A 247 -24.22 7.66 -9.04
N GLN A 248 -22.96 7.30 -8.76
CA GLN A 248 -21.79 8.02 -9.27
C GLN A 248 -21.15 7.22 -10.42
N THR A 249 -21.26 7.75 -11.62
CA THR A 249 -20.67 7.20 -12.86
C THR A 249 -19.13 7.18 -12.85
N ASP A 250 -18.53 7.77 -11.83
CA ASP A 250 -17.08 8.02 -11.74
C ASP A 250 -16.34 6.98 -10.90
N ILE A 251 -17.04 5.90 -10.44
CA ILE A 251 -16.42 4.77 -9.74
C ILE A 251 -16.36 3.57 -10.68
N ARG A 252 -15.17 3.00 -10.80
CA ARG A 252 -14.95 1.74 -11.49
C ARG A 252 -14.63 0.65 -10.48
N TRP A 253 -15.51 -0.32 -10.37
CA TRP A 253 -15.35 -1.52 -9.58
C TRP A 253 -14.73 -2.63 -10.42
N LEU A 254 -13.56 -3.13 -10.04
CA LEU A 254 -13.01 -4.32 -10.65
C LEU A 254 -13.79 -5.57 -10.22
N THR A 255 -13.94 -6.48 -11.14
CA THR A 255 -14.33 -7.85 -10.82
C THR A 255 -13.11 -8.64 -10.32
N THR A 256 -13.31 -9.70 -9.55
CA THR A 256 -12.25 -10.61 -9.12
C THR A 256 -11.42 -11.16 -10.29
N ALA A 257 -12.08 -11.44 -11.42
CA ALA A 257 -11.40 -11.92 -12.64
C ALA A 257 -10.49 -10.84 -13.28
N GLU A 258 -10.90 -9.56 -13.24
CA GLU A 258 -10.07 -8.44 -13.70
C GLU A 258 -8.91 -8.20 -12.75
N GLU A 259 -9.14 -8.27 -11.43
CA GLU A 259 -8.12 -8.14 -10.40
C GLU A 259 -7.04 -9.21 -10.55
N ASN A 260 -7.41 -10.49 -10.61
CA ASN A 260 -6.46 -11.58 -10.83
C ASN A 260 -5.65 -11.40 -12.13
N PHE A 261 -6.29 -10.93 -13.20
CA PHE A 261 -5.57 -10.64 -14.45
C PHE A 261 -4.56 -9.51 -14.27
N LEU A 262 -4.92 -8.45 -13.56
CA LEU A 262 -4.04 -7.31 -13.30
C LEU A 262 -2.87 -7.68 -12.37
N GLU A 263 -3.09 -8.51 -11.35
CA GLU A 263 -2.03 -9.02 -10.47
C GLU A 263 -0.95 -9.76 -11.27
N ILE A 264 -1.37 -10.74 -12.09
CA ILE A 264 -0.44 -11.49 -12.95
C ILE A 264 0.26 -10.54 -13.94
N LEU A 265 -0.46 -9.57 -14.50
CA LEU A 265 0.09 -8.58 -15.44
C LEU A 265 1.16 -7.72 -14.75
N ILE A 266 0.88 -7.19 -13.56
CA ILE A 266 1.82 -6.35 -12.79
C ILE A 266 3.05 -7.15 -12.40
N ASP A 267 2.89 -8.37 -11.90
CA ASP A 267 4.00 -9.24 -11.53
C ASP A 267 4.88 -9.58 -12.74
N THR A 268 4.26 -9.80 -13.91
CA THR A 268 4.99 -10.02 -15.16
C THR A 268 5.78 -8.78 -15.57
N LEU A 269 5.17 -7.60 -15.48
CA LEU A 269 5.84 -6.32 -15.75
C LEU A 269 7.01 -6.09 -14.79
N ASP A 270 6.81 -6.29 -13.48
CA ASP A 270 7.84 -6.10 -12.45
C ASP A 270 9.05 -7.02 -12.66
N THR A 271 8.79 -8.25 -13.08
CA THR A 271 9.84 -9.25 -13.28
C THR A 271 10.65 -8.97 -14.54
N HIS A 272 10.02 -8.48 -15.61
CA HIS A 272 10.62 -8.46 -16.94
C HIS A 272 10.86 -7.06 -17.54
N TRP A 273 10.50 -5.96 -16.85
CA TRP A 273 10.64 -4.60 -17.42
C TRP A 273 12.06 -4.24 -17.82
N HIS A 274 13.07 -4.78 -17.16
CA HIS A 274 14.49 -4.51 -17.39
C HIS A 274 15.10 -5.33 -18.55
N ASP A 275 14.40 -6.36 -19.01
CA ASP A 275 14.83 -7.20 -20.14
C ASP A 275 14.41 -6.55 -21.46
N PRO A 276 15.33 -6.03 -22.30
CA PRO A 276 15.00 -5.40 -23.55
C PRO A 276 14.42 -6.35 -24.59
N GLU A 277 14.74 -7.65 -24.49
CA GLU A 277 14.26 -8.69 -25.43
C GLU A 277 12.89 -9.22 -25.07
N PHE A 278 12.36 -8.92 -23.85
CA PHE A 278 11.03 -9.35 -23.44
C PHE A 278 9.96 -8.69 -24.30
N ASP A 279 9.24 -9.53 -25.05
CA ASP A 279 8.27 -9.12 -26.04
C ASP A 279 6.86 -9.70 -25.81
N LEU A 280 5.95 -9.49 -26.78
CA LEU A 280 4.56 -9.94 -26.70
C LEU A 280 4.39 -11.47 -26.65
N PRO A 281 5.13 -12.29 -27.44
CA PRO A 281 5.19 -13.75 -27.29
C PRO A 281 5.57 -14.19 -25.86
N ASP A 282 6.53 -13.53 -25.25
CA ASP A 282 6.94 -13.83 -23.88
C ASP A 282 5.86 -13.50 -22.86
N PHE A 283 5.19 -12.36 -23.02
CA PHE A 283 4.01 -12.04 -22.22
C PHE A 283 2.97 -13.16 -22.28
N CYS A 284 2.66 -13.62 -23.49
CA CYS A 284 1.67 -14.70 -23.69
C CYS A 284 2.08 -15.99 -22.99
N ARG A 285 3.39 -16.31 -23.03
CA ARG A 285 3.96 -17.52 -22.40
C ARG A 285 3.90 -17.42 -20.88
N VAL A 286 4.40 -16.32 -20.30
CA VAL A 286 4.44 -16.12 -18.83
C VAL A 286 3.04 -16.08 -18.24
N MET A 287 2.12 -15.33 -18.86
CA MET A 287 0.74 -15.22 -18.40
C MET A 287 -0.15 -16.42 -18.77
N SER A 288 0.38 -17.40 -19.52
CA SER A 288 -0.37 -18.57 -20.01
C SER A 288 -1.67 -18.20 -20.76
N ILE A 289 -1.60 -17.18 -21.62
CA ILE A 289 -2.76 -16.60 -22.31
C ILE A 289 -2.46 -16.43 -23.81
N SER A 290 -3.47 -16.59 -24.66
CA SER A 290 -3.31 -16.36 -26.09
C SER A 290 -3.18 -14.85 -26.42
N LYS A 291 -2.47 -14.53 -27.51
CA LYS A 291 -2.29 -13.14 -27.98
C LYS A 291 -3.62 -12.37 -28.12
N PRO A 292 -4.65 -12.90 -28.77
CA PRO A 292 -5.95 -12.21 -28.85
C PRO A 292 -6.61 -11.96 -27.50
N GLN A 293 -6.48 -12.92 -26.56
CA GLN A 293 -7.04 -12.77 -25.21
C GLN A 293 -6.27 -11.71 -24.42
N LEU A 294 -4.92 -11.70 -24.49
CA LEU A 294 -4.10 -10.70 -23.84
C LEU A 294 -4.45 -9.29 -24.32
N TYR A 295 -4.54 -9.08 -25.64
CA TYR A 295 -4.93 -7.79 -26.21
C TYR A 295 -6.32 -7.35 -25.75
N ARG A 296 -7.32 -8.22 -25.87
CA ARG A 296 -8.69 -7.91 -25.49
C ARG A 296 -8.81 -7.56 -24.02
N LYS A 297 -8.21 -8.37 -23.12
CA LYS A 297 -8.24 -8.12 -21.68
C LYS A 297 -7.48 -6.83 -21.31
N SER A 298 -6.26 -6.64 -21.83
CA SER A 298 -5.50 -5.42 -21.57
C SER A 298 -6.26 -4.17 -21.95
N ILE A 299 -6.77 -4.10 -23.19
CA ILE A 299 -7.51 -2.92 -23.67
C ILE A 299 -8.80 -2.71 -22.89
N SER A 300 -9.57 -3.78 -22.62
CA SER A 300 -10.84 -3.65 -21.89
C SER A 300 -10.65 -3.19 -20.46
N ILE A 301 -9.56 -3.65 -19.79
CA ILE A 301 -9.32 -3.37 -18.38
C ILE A 301 -8.49 -2.10 -18.18
N THR A 302 -7.46 -1.87 -18.98
CA THR A 302 -6.52 -0.75 -18.77
C THR A 302 -6.68 0.39 -19.79
N GLY A 303 -7.40 0.18 -20.86
CA GLY A 303 -7.46 1.09 -22.02
C GLY A 303 -6.20 1.07 -22.89
N MET A 304 -5.21 0.22 -22.57
CA MET A 304 -3.91 0.19 -23.22
C MET A 304 -3.60 -1.20 -23.80
N SER A 305 -2.87 -1.23 -24.92
CA SER A 305 -2.35 -2.49 -25.44
C SER A 305 -1.22 -3.04 -24.57
N PRO A 306 -0.92 -4.36 -24.60
CA PRO A 306 0.18 -4.93 -23.82
C PRO A 306 1.54 -4.26 -24.10
N ASN A 307 1.83 -3.95 -25.36
CA ASN A 307 3.07 -3.24 -25.73
C ASN A 307 3.11 -1.82 -25.17
N THR A 308 1.99 -1.12 -25.17
CA THR A 308 1.89 0.22 -24.57
C THR A 308 2.12 0.15 -23.07
N LEU A 309 1.50 -0.82 -22.39
CA LEU A 309 1.70 -1.03 -20.95
C LEU A 309 3.17 -1.30 -20.61
N LEU A 310 3.83 -2.20 -21.33
CA LEU A 310 5.25 -2.51 -21.11
C LEU A 310 6.13 -1.27 -21.32
N ARG A 311 5.87 -0.51 -22.38
CA ARG A 311 6.60 0.74 -22.66
C ARG A 311 6.43 1.78 -21.58
N GLU A 312 5.18 2.04 -21.17
CA GLU A 312 4.87 3.01 -20.10
C GLU A 312 5.47 2.57 -18.76
N TYR A 313 5.40 1.26 -18.46
CA TYR A 313 6.00 0.70 -17.26
C TYR A 313 7.52 0.85 -17.25
N ARG A 314 8.22 0.52 -18.36
CA ARG A 314 9.67 0.73 -18.53
C ARG A 314 10.05 2.20 -18.35
N LEU A 315 9.27 3.12 -18.92
CA LEU A 315 9.49 4.55 -18.77
C LEU A 315 9.35 5.00 -17.30
N LEU A 316 8.33 4.53 -16.62
CA LEU A 316 8.13 4.84 -15.20
C LEU A 316 9.29 4.33 -14.33
N GLN A 317 9.73 3.09 -14.53
CA GLN A 317 10.86 2.52 -13.81
C GLN A 317 12.17 3.25 -14.09
N ALA A 318 12.42 3.63 -15.35
CA ALA A 318 13.58 4.42 -15.73
C ALA A 318 13.59 5.80 -15.04
N LEU A 319 12.43 6.48 -14.97
CA LEU A 319 12.28 7.74 -14.24
C LEU A 319 12.55 7.58 -12.75
N ASN A 320 12.04 6.51 -12.13
CA ASN A 320 12.30 6.21 -10.72
C ASN A 320 13.78 5.97 -10.43
N LEU A 321 14.48 5.25 -11.31
CA LEU A 321 15.93 5.04 -11.20
C LEU A 321 16.74 6.35 -11.35
N LEU A 322 16.38 7.22 -12.28
CA LEU A 322 17.03 8.53 -12.45
C LEU A 322 16.84 9.39 -11.19
N ARG A 323 15.62 9.48 -10.67
CA ARG A 323 15.31 10.22 -9.44
C ARG A 323 16.07 9.68 -8.22
N SER A 324 16.27 8.38 -8.11
CA SER A 324 17.03 7.77 -7.01
C SER A 324 18.53 8.09 -7.10
N LYS A 325 19.10 8.11 -8.31
CA LYS A 325 20.51 8.47 -8.55
C LYS A 325 20.82 9.95 -8.29
N ASP A 326 19.91 10.86 -8.66
CA ASP A 326 20.09 12.29 -8.40
C ASP A 326 20.05 12.60 -6.89
N ARG A 327 19.24 11.89 -6.12
CA ARG A 327 19.23 12.00 -4.65
C ARG A 327 20.52 11.51 -4.01
N ASN A 328 21.07 10.40 -4.46
CA ASN A 328 22.35 9.89 -3.94
C ASN A 328 23.50 10.85 -4.24
N ARG A 329 23.48 11.54 -5.38
CA ARG A 329 24.43 12.63 -5.68
C ARG A 329 24.24 13.84 -4.80
N GLY A 330 22.98 14.24 -4.52
CA GLY A 330 22.67 15.37 -3.63
C GLY A 330 23.08 15.09 -2.18
N VAL A 331 22.93 13.87 -1.68
CA VAL A 331 23.37 13.47 -0.32
C VAL A 331 24.89 13.41 -0.24
N ALA A 332 25.59 12.92 -1.28
CA ALA A 332 27.06 12.90 -1.33
C ALA A 332 27.65 14.33 -1.32
N LEU A 333 27.05 15.28 -2.06
CA LEU A 333 27.46 16.69 -2.07
C LEU A 333 27.23 17.41 -0.75
N LEU A 334 26.21 17.00 0.02
CA LEU A 334 25.95 17.55 1.36
C LEU A 334 26.89 16.98 2.45
N HIS A 335 27.44 15.77 2.23
CA HIS A 335 28.46 15.19 3.12
C HIS A 335 29.85 15.80 2.87
N ASP A 336 30.22 16.10 1.62
CA ASP A 336 31.49 16.74 1.28
C ASP A 336 31.56 18.23 1.71
N SER A 337 30.41 18.90 1.83
CA SER A 337 30.35 20.31 2.27
C SER A 337 30.40 20.49 3.80
N ARG A 338 30.53 19.41 4.59
CA ARG A 338 30.68 19.46 6.06
C ARG A 338 32.08 19.12 6.56
N VAL A 339 33.04 18.90 5.66
CA VAL A 339 34.45 18.67 5.95
C VAL A 339 35.25 19.75 5.24
N GLY A 340 35.04 21.00 5.66
CA GLY A 340 35.79 22.15 5.23
C GLY A 340 35.77 23.19 6.34
#